data_404f9f5ba0c3aefc00db926b39e60021
#
_entry.id   404f9f5ba0c3aefc00db926b39e60021
#
_cell.length_a   1.000
_cell.length_b   1.000
_cell.length_c   1.000
_cell.angle_alpha   90.00
_cell.angle_beta   90.00
_cell.angle_gamma   90.00
#
_symmetry.space_group_name_H-M   'P 1'
#
loop_
_entity.id
_entity.type
_entity.pdbx_description
1 polymer ?
#
loop_
_entity_poly.entity_id
_entity_poly.type
_entity_poly.pdbx_seq_one_letter_code
_entity_poly.pdbx_strand_id
1 'polypeptide(L)'
;MYTSALQSAAVFNGRLTEVPVSRQQKAKSYRFARDRALSLGAGLLLNQALEEAGIDPRGVAFQASDGQKPVLKGHPDFHFNLSHSGDYAILGVADTPIGVDIEKMTDIPRALARHYFHKGEIAFLNGLSEEGFIPGFYRLWTLKESFMKATGLGFSLALDAFEIQMGSAIGVRQRVNEKSYGFTEVDDLGGYAISICVEGGEIGKVPLQEEEQE
;
A
#
# COMPACT_ATOMS: atom_id res chain seq x y z
N MET A 1 -8.46 -6.20 3.85
CA MET A 1 -8.69 -7.37 4.75
C MET A 1 -8.33 -7.01 6.18
N TYR A 2 -9.24 -7.22 7.10
CA TYR A 2 -8.99 -7.16 8.54
C TYR A 2 -8.35 -8.47 9.02
N THR A 3 -7.19 -8.40 9.64
CA THR A 3 -6.35 -9.59 9.89
C THR A 3 -6.35 -10.07 11.34
N SER A 4 -7.19 -9.49 12.23
CA SER A 4 -7.15 -9.83 13.66
C SER A 4 -7.51 -11.30 13.94
N ALA A 5 -8.47 -11.87 13.21
CA ALA A 5 -8.81 -13.28 13.34
C ALA A 5 -7.63 -14.20 13.00
N LEU A 6 -6.78 -13.82 12.03
CA LEU A 6 -5.58 -14.57 11.65
C LEU A 6 -4.47 -14.56 12.73
N GLN A 7 -4.61 -13.76 13.79
CA GLN A 7 -3.67 -13.78 14.93
C GLN A 7 -3.87 -15.00 15.83
N SER A 8 -5.05 -15.65 15.79
CA SER A 8 -5.28 -16.93 16.42
C SER A 8 -4.44 -18.02 15.74
N ALA A 9 -3.68 -18.79 16.52
CA ALA A 9 -2.83 -19.85 15.98
C ALA A 9 -3.64 -20.93 15.23
N ALA A 10 -4.87 -21.20 15.66
CA ALA A 10 -5.75 -22.18 15.00
C ALA A 10 -6.17 -21.68 13.61
N VAL A 11 -6.65 -20.43 13.52
CA VAL A 11 -7.08 -19.82 12.26
C VAL A 11 -5.88 -19.64 11.31
N PHE A 12 -4.75 -19.15 11.83
CA PHE A 12 -3.53 -19.00 11.04
C PHE A 12 -3.09 -20.33 10.40
N ASN A 13 -2.98 -21.40 11.21
CA ASN A 13 -2.54 -22.69 10.70
C ASN A 13 -3.57 -23.32 9.74
N GLY A 14 -4.86 -23.12 9.97
CA GLY A 14 -5.94 -23.60 9.09
C GLY A 14 -5.86 -22.96 7.70
N ARG A 15 -5.62 -21.65 7.63
CA ARG A 15 -5.58 -20.92 6.35
C ARG A 15 -4.20 -20.87 5.69
N LEU A 16 -3.15 -21.32 6.38
CA LEU A 16 -1.77 -21.20 5.89
C LEU A 16 -1.53 -21.96 4.58
N THR A 17 -2.22 -23.06 4.35
CA THR A 17 -2.09 -23.88 3.13
C THR A 17 -2.80 -23.28 1.92
N GLU A 18 -3.60 -22.23 2.11
CA GLU A 18 -4.28 -21.52 1.03
C GLU A 18 -3.32 -20.62 0.23
N VAL A 19 -2.12 -20.37 0.74
CA VAL A 19 -1.12 -19.54 0.05
C VAL A 19 0.09 -20.37 -0.39
N PRO A 20 0.85 -19.95 -1.42
CA PRO A 20 2.04 -20.64 -1.90
C PRO A 20 3.08 -20.87 -0.80
N VAL A 21 3.89 -21.94 -0.93
CA VAL A 21 4.90 -22.35 0.07
C VAL A 21 5.87 -21.21 0.44
N SER A 22 6.31 -20.43 -0.53
CA SER A 22 7.17 -19.26 -0.28
C SER A 22 6.51 -18.23 0.63
N ARG A 23 5.21 -18.00 0.45
CA ARG A 23 4.42 -17.10 1.30
C ARG A 23 4.20 -17.69 2.69
N GLN A 24 3.95 -19.00 2.79
CA GLN A 24 3.86 -19.70 4.07
C GLN A 24 5.15 -19.54 4.89
N GLN A 25 6.31 -19.74 4.25
CA GLN A 25 7.62 -19.58 4.88
C GLN A 25 7.83 -18.15 5.36
N LYS A 26 7.51 -17.16 4.51
CA LYS A 26 7.59 -15.74 4.87
C LYS A 26 6.68 -15.41 6.05
N ALA A 27 5.42 -15.84 6.05
CA ALA A 27 4.50 -15.59 7.16
C ALA A 27 4.99 -16.22 8.47
N LYS A 28 5.53 -17.44 8.42
CA LYS A 28 6.08 -18.13 9.60
C LYS A 28 7.36 -17.49 10.13
N SER A 29 8.13 -16.77 9.32
CA SER A 29 9.40 -16.16 9.73
C SER A 29 9.22 -14.97 10.67
N TYR A 30 8.05 -14.36 10.72
CA TYR A 30 7.78 -13.24 11.61
C TYR A 30 7.63 -13.69 13.07
N ARG A 31 8.20 -12.91 13.98
CA ARG A 31 8.19 -13.19 15.42
C ARG A 31 6.82 -13.04 16.05
N PHE A 32 6.10 -11.97 15.70
CA PHE A 32 4.83 -11.62 16.33
C PHE A 32 3.64 -12.17 15.57
N ALA A 33 2.59 -12.59 16.28
CA ALA A 33 1.36 -13.13 15.68
C ALA A 33 0.69 -12.15 14.72
N ARG A 34 0.72 -10.85 15.04
CA ARG A 34 0.19 -9.78 14.20
C ARG A 34 0.90 -9.72 12.84
N ASP A 35 2.23 -9.74 12.83
CA ASP A 35 3.00 -9.66 11.59
C ASP A 35 2.81 -10.92 10.73
N ARG A 36 2.69 -12.08 11.39
CA ARG A 36 2.31 -13.33 10.73
C ARG A 36 0.94 -13.22 10.06
N ALA A 37 -0.05 -12.68 10.79
CA ALA A 37 -1.40 -12.49 10.30
C ALA A 37 -1.45 -11.52 9.11
N LEU A 38 -0.77 -10.38 9.20
CA LEU A 38 -0.65 -9.40 8.12
C LEU A 38 0.00 -10.02 6.86
N SER A 39 1.07 -10.79 7.04
CA SER A 39 1.74 -11.45 5.93
C SER A 39 0.87 -12.51 5.26
N LEU A 40 0.12 -13.30 6.04
CA LEU A 40 -0.83 -14.28 5.52
C LEU A 40 -2.01 -13.60 4.82
N GLY A 41 -2.63 -12.59 5.45
CA GLY A 41 -3.73 -11.83 4.88
C GLY A 41 -3.37 -11.20 3.54
N ALA A 42 -2.18 -10.60 3.44
CA ALA A 42 -1.66 -10.09 2.17
C ALA A 42 -1.52 -11.19 1.09
N GLY A 43 -1.15 -12.40 1.48
CA GLY A 43 -1.08 -13.55 0.58
C GLY A 43 -2.45 -14.01 0.10
N LEU A 44 -3.42 -14.06 1.01
CA LEU A 44 -4.81 -14.45 0.69
C LEU A 44 -5.46 -13.45 -0.27
N LEU A 45 -5.31 -12.14 -0.01
CA LEU A 45 -5.78 -11.09 -0.93
C LEU A 45 -5.20 -11.25 -2.33
N LEU A 46 -3.89 -11.52 -2.43
CA LEU A 46 -3.25 -11.69 -3.73
C LEU A 46 -3.75 -12.95 -4.45
N ASN A 47 -3.96 -14.06 -3.73
CA ASN A 47 -4.52 -15.26 -4.32
C ASN A 47 -5.92 -15.01 -4.89
N GLN A 48 -6.78 -14.37 -4.11
CA GLN A 48 -8.12 -14.00 -4.55
C GLN A 48 -8.08 -13.16 -5.84
N ALA A 49 -7.26 -12.10 -5.87
CA ALA A 49 -7.14 -11.25 -7.03
C ALA A 49 -6.59 -11.98 -8.27
N LEU A 50 -5.69 -12.96 -8.09
CA LEU A 50 -5.21 -13.81 -9.18
C LEU A 50 -6.33 -14.71 -9.73
N GLU A 51 -7.11 -15.33 -8.83
CA GLU A 51 -8.26 -16.17 -9.21
C GLU A 51 -9.33 -15.36 -9.96
N GLU A 52 -9.65 -14.14 -9.49
CA GLU A 52 -10.57 -13.22 -10.16
C GLU A 52 -10.07 -12.82 -11.56
N ALA A 53 -8.75 -12.74 -11.75
CA ALA A 53 -8.12 -12.51 -13.06
C ALA A 53 -7.96 -13.79 -13.91
N GLY A 54 -8.45 -14.95 -13.44
CA GLY A 54 -8.32 -16.23 -14.13
C GLY A 54 -6.91 -16.84 -14.10
N ILE A 55 -6.08 -16.42 -13.16
CA ILE A 55 -4.69 -16.88 -12.98
C ILE A 55 -4.63 -17.85 -11.81
N ASP A 56 -4.17 -19.11 -12.02
CA ASP A 56 -3.99 -20.07 -10.92
C ASP A 56 -2.85 -19.62 -9.97
N PRO A 57 -3.14 -19.27 -8.70
CA PRO A 57 -2.15 -18.79 -7.75
C PRO A 57 -1.01 -19.79 -7.46
N ARG A 58 -1.26 -21.09 -7.67
CA ARG A 58 -0.29 -22.16 -7.42
C ARG A 58 0.76 -22.28 -8.52
N GLY A 59 0.41 -21.82 -9.74
CA GLY A 59 1.28 -21.87 -10.91
C GLY A 59 2.12 -20.63 -11.13
N VAL A 60 1.91 -19.56 -10.34
CA VAL A 60 2.61 -18.29 -10.56
C VAL A 60 4.01 -18.24 -9.97
N ALA A 61 4.90 -17.57 -10.66
CA ALA A 61 6.23 -17.21 -10.18
C ALA A 61 6.35 -15.69 -10.10
N PHE A 62 6.96 -15.22 -9.02
CA PHE A 62 7.29 -13.81 -8.84
C PHE A 62 8.74 -13.57 -9.21
N GLN A 63 8.98 -12.50 -9.95
CA GLN A 63 10.32 -12.01 -10.23
C GLN A 63 10.51 -10.73 -9.42
N ALA A 64 11.52 -10.72 -8.56
CA ALA A 64 11.97 -9.53 -7.86
C ALA A 64 13.49 -9.49 -7.93
N SER A 65 14.06 -8.33 -8.24
CA SER A 65 15.45 -8.03 -7.93
C SER A 65 15.52 -7.51 -6.50
N ASP A 66 16.68 -7.61 -5.86
CA ASP A 66 16.87 -7.16 -4.48
C ASP A 66 16.38 -5.72 -4.29
N GLY A 67 15.42 -5.54 -3.37
CA GLY A 67 14.81 -4.25 -3.05
C GLY A 67 13.80 -3.73 -4.06
N GLN A 68 13.51 -4.45 -5.14
CA GLN A 68 12.51 -4.06 -6.11
C GLN A 68 11.13 -4.67 -5.83
N LYS A 69 10.11 -4.00 -6.35
CA LYS A 69 8.73 -4.47 -6.31
C LYS A 69 8.60 -5.80 -7.06
N PRO A 70 8.01 -6.85 -6.45
CA PRO A 70 7.77 -8.10 -7.15
C PRO A 70 6.79 -7.90 -8.32
N VAL A 71 7.10 -8.50 -9.46
CA VAL A 71 6.23 -8.58 -10.64
C VAL A 71 5.84 -10.02 -10.91
N LEU A 72 4.68 -10.22 -11.50
CA LEU A 72 4.18 -11.54 -11.84
C LEU A 72 4.80 -11.99 -13.17
N LYS A 73 5.55 -13.08 -13.15
CA LYS A 73 6.19 -13.60 -14.36
C LYS A 73 5.13 -14.16 -15.32
N GLY A 74 5.19 -13.73 -16.58
CA GLY A 74 4.27 -14.19 -17.63
C GLY A 74 2.93 -13.42 -17.69
N HIS A 75 2.70 -12.46 -16.81
CA HIS A 75 1.50 -11.61 -16.76
C HIS A 75 1.88 -10.14 -16.68
N PRO A 76 2.41 -9.53 -17.75
CA PRO A 76 2.95 -8.18 -17.75
C PRO A 76 1.88 -7.11 -17.46
N ASP A 77 0.62 -7.40 -17.77
CA ASP A 77 -0.51 -6.48 -17.56
C ASP A 77 -1.20 -6.66 -16.19
N PHE A 78 -0.70 -7.58 -15.35
CA PHE A 78 -1.18 -7.76 -13.99
C PHE A 78 -0.25 -7.04 -13.01
N HIS A 79 -0.52 -5.78 -12.78
CA HIS A 79 0.21 -4.98 -11.81
C HIS A 79 -0.49 -5.02 -10.45
N PHE A 80 0.27 -5.27 -9.41
CA PHE A 80 -0.27 -5.29 -8.05
C PHE A 80 0.65 -4.60 -7.06
N ASN A 81 0.10 -4.16 -5.95
CA ASN A 81 0.86 -3.66 -4.82
C ASN A 81 0.14 -3.96 -3.51
N LEU A 82 0.90 -4.31 -2.50
CA LEU A 82 0.45 -4.65 -1.15
C LEU A 82 0.96 -3.63 -0.15
N SER A 83 0.11 -3.25 0.80
CA SER A 83 0.51 -2.51 2.00
C SER A 83 -0.22 -3.05 3.22
N HIS A 84 0.30 -2.77 4.39
CA HIS A 84 -0.33 -3.15 5.65
C HIS A 84 0.09 -2.20 6.78
N SER A 85 -0.85 -1.85 7.63
CA SER A 85 -0.60 -1.10 8.86
C SER A 85 -1.69 -1.42 9.87
N GLY A 86 -1.35 -1.35 11.15
CA GLY A 86 -2.32 -1.72 12.17
C GLY A 86 -2.75 -3.16 12.02
N ASP A 87 -4.04 -3.39 11.88
CA ASP A 87 -4.66 -4.71 11.76
C ASP A 87 -5.18 -4.99 10.33
N TYR A 88 -4.79 -4.15 9.36
CA TYR A 88 -5.25 -4.26 7.99
C TYR A 88 -4.12 -4.53 7.01
N ALA A 89 -4.41 -5.40 6.04
CA ALA A 89 -3.65 -5.52 4.80
C ALA A 89 -4.55 -5.09 3.64
N ILE A 90 -3.97 -4.39 2.67
CA ILE A 90 -4.63 -3.96 1.45
C ILE A 90 -3.87 -4.43 0.22
N LEU A 91 -4.58 -4.63 -0.85
CA LEU A 91 -4.06 -4.94 -2.18
C LEU A 91 -4.68 -3.99 -3.19
N GLY A 92 -3.87 -3.41 -4.05
CA GLY A 92 -4.31 -2.76 -5.28
C GLY A 92 -3.89 -3.58 -6.49
N VAL A 93 -4.77 -3.70 -7.48
CA VAL A 93 -4.52 -4.34 -8.78
C VAL A 93 -4.90 -3.38 -9.89
N ALA A 94 -4.10 -3.32 -10.95
CA ALA A 94 -4.36 -2.52 -12.14
C ALA A 94 -3.67 -3.14 -13.35
N ASP A 95 -4.02 -2.66 -14.54
CA ASP A 95 -3.36 -2.97 -15.81
C ASP A 95 -2.12 -2.10 -16.09
N THR A 96 -1.85 -1.12 -15.23
CA THR A 96 -0.66 -0.26 -15.26
C THR A 96 0.02 -0.24 -13.89
N PRO A 97 1.28 0.23 -13.78
CA PRO A 97 1.98 0.31 -12.51
C PRO A 97 1.19 1.03 -11.42
N ILE A 98 0.94 0.33 -10.31
CA ILE A 98 0.13 0.79 -9.18
C ILE A 98 0.95 0.75 -7.89
N GLY A 99 0.73 1.71 -7.01
CA GLY A 99 1.19 1.70 -5.63
C GLY A 99 0.04 1.98 -4.68
N VAL A 100 -0.03 1.24 -3.59
CA VAL A 100 -1.00 1.47 -2.52
C VAL A 100 -0.29 1.63 -1.21
N ASP A 101 -0.81 2.49 -0.35
CA ASP A 101 -0.32 2.60 1.01
C ASP A 101 -1.45 2.79 2.00
N ILE A 102 -1.32 2.16 3.17
CA ILE A 102 -2.21 2.30 4.31
C ILE A 102 -1.39 2.55 5.56
N GLU A 103 -1.82 3.54 6.36
CA GLU A 103 -1.19 3.82 7.64
C GLU A 103 -2.22 4.05 8.75
N LYS A 104 -2.02 3.37 9.88
CA LYS A 104 -2.78 3.65 11.09
C LYS A 104 -2.32 4.97 11.68
N MET A 105 -3.23 5.93 11.81
CA MET A 105 -2.91 7.23 12.39
C MET A 105 -2.63 7.10 13.89
N THR A 106 -1.50 7.64 14.31
CA THR A 106 -1.07 7.72 15.72
C THR A 106 -0.46 9.08 15.98
N ASP A 107 -0.35 9.47 17.23
CA ASP A 107 0.32 10.72 17.61
C ASP A 107 1.78 10.71 17.17
N ILE A 108 2.18 11.80 16.51
CA ILE A 108 3.55 12.02 16.04
C ILE A 108 4.00 13.45 16.32
N PRO A 109 5.29 13.68 16.59
CA PRO A 109 5.82 15.03 16.73
C PRO A 109 5.76 15.81 15.42
N ARG A 110 5.28 17.07 15.45
CA ARG A 110 5.27 17.96 14.24
C ARG A 110 6.66 18.10 13.60
N ALA A 111 7.71 18.01 14.37
CA ALA A 111 9.09 18.09 13.88
C ALA A 111 9.42 16.97 12.87
N LEU A 112 8.71 15.82 12.92
CA LEU A 112 8.96 14.70 12.04
C LEU A 112 8.75 15.04 10.56
N ALA A 113 7.75 15.89 10.26
CA ALA A 113 7.47 16.35 8.90
C ALA A 113 8.69 17.00 8.22
N ARG A 114 9.53 17.72 8.98
CA ARG A 114 10.70 18.43 8.45
C ARG A 114 11.81 17.50 7.96
N HIS A 115 11.80 16.25 8.38
CA HIS A 115 12.81 15.25 8.00
C HIS A 115 12.45 14.51 6.72
N TYR A 116 11.17 14.45 6.39
CA TYR A 116 10.70 13.57 5.32
C TYR A 116 10.04 14.32 4.16
N PHE A 117 9.50 15.51 4.39
CA PHE A 117 8.65 16.17 3.41
C PHE A 117 9.35 17.30 2.67
N HIS A 118 8.93 17.49 1.42
CA HIS A 118 9.33 18.63 0.61
C HIS A 118 8.83 19.93 1.25
N LYS A 119 9.55 21.03 1.03
CA LYS A 119 9.22 22.35 1.63
C LYS A 119 7.80 22.83 1.40
N GLY A 120 7.21 22.54 0.22
CA GLY A 120 5.82 22.90 -0.07
C GLY A 120 4.82 22.09 0.76
N GLU A 121 5.10 20.80 1.00
CA GLU A 121 4.30 19.93 1.85
C GLU A 121 4.40 20.33 3.34
N ILE A 122 5.60 20.75 3.79
CA ILE A 122 5.78 21.32 5.12
C ILE A 122 4.98 22.61 5.29
N ALA A 123 4.94 23.46 4.28
CA ALA A 123 4.12 24.68 4.31
C ALA A 123 2.62 24.36 4.39
N PHE A 124 2.14 23.37 3.63
CA PHE A 124 0.78 22.86 3.71
C PHE A 124 0.45 22.38 5.14
N LEU A 125 1.26 21.53 5.74
CA LEU A 125 1.05 21.00 7.09
C LEU A 125 1.06 22.09 8.16
N ASN A 126 1.93 23.10 8.01
CA ASN A 126 2.00 24.23 8.94
C ASN A 126 0.75 25.15 8.85
N GLY A 127 0.02 25.12 7.74
CA GLY A 127 -1.25 25.83 7.58
C GLY A 127 -2.47 25.12 8.21
N LEU A 128 -2.32 23.86 8.64
CA LEU A 128 -3.39 23.10 9.25
C LEU A 128 -3.56 23.43 10.75
N SER A 129 -4.78 23.27 11.24
CA SER A 129 -5.08 23.33 12.68
C SER A 129 -4.32 22.21 13.44
N GLU A 130 -4.31 22.28 14.77
CA GLU A 130 -3.71 21.22 15.60
C GLU A 130 -4.37 19.86 15.35
N GLU A 131 -5.67 19.83 15.27
CA GLU A 131 -6.48 18.63 14.99
C GLU A 131 -6.28 18.12 13.56
N GLY A 132 -6.08 19.02 12.60
CA GLY A 132 -5.85 18.68 11.18
C GLY A 132 -4.45 18.18 10.87
N PHE A 133 -3.47 18.36 11.78
CA PHE A 133 -2.08 18.04 11.49
C PHE A 133 -1.87 16.52 11.32
N ILE A 134 -2.35 15.70 12.24
CA ILE A 134 -2.17 14.23 12.19
C ILE A 134 -2.81 13.64 10.93
N PRO A 135 -4.10 13.90 10.61
CA PRO A 135 -4.66 13.45 9.34
C PRO A 135 -3.88 13.97 8.13
N GLY A 136 -3.51 15.25 8.11
CA GLY A 136 -2.76 15.85 7.00
C GLY A 136 -1.39 15.22 6.80
N PHE A 137 -0.69 14.90 7.90
CA PHE A 137 0.61 14.21 7.84
C PHE A 137 0.46 12.82 7.21
N TYR A 138 -0.48 12.00 7.69
CA TYR A 138 -0.66 10.64 7.20
C TYR A 138 -1.22 10.60 5.76
N ARG A 139 -2.04 11.58 5.36
CA ARG A 139 -2.42 11.77 3.95
C ARG A 139 -1.20 11.98 3.06
N LEU A 140 -0.33 12.93 3.40
CA LEU A 140 0.89 13.16 2.63
C LEU A 140 1.81 11.94 2.64
N TRP A 141 1.96 11.29 3.78
CA TRP A 141 2.79 10.10 3.91
C TRP A 141 2.32 8.99 2.97
N THR A 142 1.04 8.60 3.03
CA THR A 142 0.49 7.53 2.19
C THR A 142 0.51 7.89 0.71
N LEU A 143 0.27 9.16 0.34
CA LEU A 143 0.39 9.63 -1.04
C LEU A 143 1.83 9.51 -1.55
N LYS A 144 2.83 9.84 -0.73
CA LYS A 144 4.24 9.69 -1.10
C LYS A 144 4.66 8.24 -1.24
N GLU A 145 4.30 7.40 -0.26
CA GLU A 145 4.59 5.97 -0.28
C GLU A 145 3.90 5.27 -1.47
N SER A 146 2.64 5.58 -1.77
CA SER A 146 1.94 5.02 -2.93
C SER A 146 2.63 5.41 -4.24
N PHE A 147 3.10 6.65 -4.38
CA PHE A 147 3.88 7.09 -5.55
C PHE A 147 5.20 6.32 -5.67
N MET A 148 5.98 6.21 -4.58
CA MET A 148 7.25 5.46 -4.57
C MET A 148 7.04 3.99 -4.95
N LYS A 149 5.95 3.38 -4.50
CA LYS A 149 5.56 2.02 -4.84
C LYS A 149 5.09 1.89 -6.30
N ALA A 150 4.37 2.89 -6.83
CA ALA A 150 3.96 2.91 -8.24
C ALA A 150 5.16 3.03 -9.18
N THR A 151 6.14 3.88 -8.85
CA THR A 151 7.39 4.01 -9.63
C THR A 151 8.29 2.79 -9.56
N GLY A 152 8.11 1.92 -8.56
CA GLY A 152 8.97 0.77 -8.32
C GLY A 152 10.33 1.09 -7.70
N LEU A 153 10.64 2.37 -7.44
CA LEU A 153 11.92 2.80 -6.88
C LEU A 153 12.03 2.57 -5.37
N GLY A 154 10.88 2.45 -4.68
CA GLY A 154 10.87 2.26 -3.24
C GLY A 154 11.76 3.28 -2.51
N PHE A 155 12.46 2.86 -1.47
CA PHE A 155 13.34 3.71 -0.67
C PHE A 155 14.61 4.22 -1.37
N SER A 156 14.84 3.85 -2.65
CA SER A 156 15.88 4.48 -3.46
C SER A 156 15.49 5.89 -3.87
N LEU A 157 14.20 6.26 -3.79
CA LEU A 157 13.69 7.59 -4.01
C LEU A 157 13.53 8.31 -2.67
N ALA A 158 14.32 9.36 -2.44
CA ALA A 158 14.19 10.14 -1.22
C ALA A 158 12.82 10.85 -1.17
N LEU A 159 12.19 10.86 0.00
CA LEU A 159 10.85 11.43 0.18
C LEU A 159 10.79 12.93 -0.13
N ASP A 160 11.86 13.67 0.07
CA ASP A 160 11.96 15.10 -0.24
C ASP A 160 12.35 15.41 -1.70
N ALA A 161 12.68 14.39 -2.51
CA ALA A 161 13.06 14.54 -3.91
C ALA A 161 11.88 14.86 -4.86
N PHE A 162 10.66 14.73 -4.39
CA PHE A 162 9.42 15.04 -5.11
C PHE A 162 8.40 15.69 -4.19
N GLU A 163 7.40 16.33 -4.75
CA GLU A 163 6.39 17.08 -4.01
C GLU A 163 4.99 16.61 -4.42
N ILE A 164 4.22 16.19 -3.44
CA ILE A 164 2.77 15.98 -3.60
C ILE A 164 2.09 17.35 -3.57
N GLN A 165 1.35 17.67 -4.60
CA GLN A 165 0.62 18.92 -4.74
C GLN A 165 -0.81 18.72 -4.23
N MET A 166 -1.08 19.26 -3.04
CA MET A 166 -2.39 19.22 -2.39
C MET A 166 -3.25 20.38 -2.92
N GLY A 167 -4.14 20.09 -3.86
CA GLY A 167 -5.03 21.09 -4.48
C GLY A 167 -6.46 20.56 -4.64
N SER A 168 -7.21 21.13 -5.60
CA SER A 168 -8.52 20.60 -6.00
C SER A 168 -8.43 19.19 -6.62
N ALA A 169 -7.29 18.88 -7.19
CA ALA A 169 -6.86 17.54 -7.56
C ALA A 169 -5.48 17.30 -6.96
N ILE A 170 -5.22 16.06 -6.58
CA ILE A 170 -3.91 15.65 -6.06
C ILE A 170 -2.99 15.38 -7.25
N GLY A 171 -1.82 15.99 -7.24
CA GLY A 171 -0.80 15.80 -8.26
C GLY A 171 0.58 15.55 -7.67
N VAL A 172 1.55 15.24 -8.52
CA VAL A 172 2.95 15.10 -8.13
C VAL A 172 3.86 15.93 -9.02
N ARG A 173 4.75 16.71 -8.42
CA ARG A 173 5.87 17.34 -9.11
C ARG A 173 7.11 16.47 -8.87
N GLN A 174 7.59 15.82 -9.91
CA GLN A 174 8.68 14.85 -9.85
C GLN A 174 9.64 15.01 -11.05
N ARG A 175 10.84 14.44 -10.90
CA ARG A 175 11.88 14.37 -11.95
C ARG A 175 12.39 12.93 -12.14
N VAL A 176 11.60 11.95 -11.71
CA VAL A 176 11.96 10.52 -11.75
C VAL A 176 11.89 9.98 -13.17
N ASN A 177 10.83 10.41 -13.90
CA ASN A 177 10.57 10.02 -15.28
C ASN A 177 9.59 11.03 -15.92
N GLU A 178 9.25 10.81 -17.20
CA GLU A 178 8.33 11.67 -17.97
C GLU A 178 6.86 11.17 -17.89
N LYS A 179 6.54 10.25 -16.96
CA LYS A 179 5.22 9.66 -16.83
C LYS A 179 4.31 10.51 -15.95
N SER A 180 3.01 10.45 -16.21
CA SER A 180 1.97 11.02 -15.35
C SER A 180 1.49 10.00 -14.33
N TYR A 181 0.94 10.49 -13.20
CA TYR A 181 0.43 9.67 -12.12
C TYR A 181 -0.87 10.26 -11.59
N GLY A 182 -1.88 9.40 -11.44
CA GLY A 182 -3.14 9.73 -10.79
C GLY A 182 -3.16 9.22 -9.35
N PHE A 183 -3.90 9.94 -8.49
CA PHE A 183 -4.02 9.59 -7.07
C PHE A 183 -5.49 9.49 -6.66
N THR A 184 -5.79 8.56 -5.77
CA THR A 184 -7.05 8.44 -5.06
C THR A 184 -6.80 8.17 -3.59
N GLU A 185 -7.56 8.82 -2.73
CA GLU A 185 -7.62 8.53 -1.30
C GLU A 185 -8.89 7.73 -1.01
N VAL A 186 -8.83 6.87 0.01
CA VAL A 186 -9.96 6.05 0.46
C VAL A 186 -10.25 6.42 1.91
N ASP A 187 -11.42 6.97 2.17
CA ASP A 187 -11.80 7.55 3.46
C ASP A 187 -12.68 6.62 4.32
N ASP A 188 -12.95 5.38 3.85
CA ASP A 188 -13.96 4.50 4.45
C ASP A 188 -13.47 3.78 5.72
N LEU A 189 -12.20 3.97 6.13
CA LEU A 189 -11.63 3.30 7.29
C LEU A 189 -11.17 4.29 8.37
N GLY A 190 -12.01 4.48 9.39
CA GLY A 190 -11.72 5.40 10.48
C GLY A 190 -10.39 5.10 11.20
N GLY A 191 -9.58 6.13 11.45
CA GLY A 191 -8.27 6.01 12.10
C GLY A 191 -7.13 5.54 11.20
N TYR A 192 -7.37 5.43 9.89
CA TYR A 192 -6.36 5.11 8.89
C TYR A 192 -6.34 6.14 7.77
N ALA A 193 -5.19 6.31 7.15
CA ALA A 193 -5.03 7.00 5.88
C ALA A 193 -4.70 5.96 4.81
N ILE A 194 -5.35 6.03 3.66
CA ILE A 194 -5.15 5.09 2.54
C ILE A 194 -5.03 5.89 1.26
N SER A 195 -3.99 5.62 0.48
CA SER A 195 -3.77 6.26 -0.81
C SER A 195 -3.38 5.24 -1.88
N ILE A 196 -3.84 5.52 -3.09
CA ILE A 196 -3.56 4.74 -4.30
C ILE A 196 -2.93 5.68 -5.31
N CYS A 197 -1.87 5.22 -5.97
CA CYS A 197 -1.22 5.91 -7.07
C CYS A 197 -1.13 4.99 -8.28
N VAL A 198 -1.54 5.45 -9.46
CA VAL A 198 -1.51 4.68 -10.71
C VAL A 198 -0.77 5.48 -11.79
N GLU A 199 0.08 4.79 -12.55
CA GLU A 199 0.75 5.37 -13.71
C GLU A 199 -0.23 5.62 -14.86
N GLY A 200 -0.20 6.81 -15.45
CA GLY A 200 -0.91 7.13 -16.69
C GLY A 200 -2.38 7.49 -16.54
N GLY A 201 -2.97 7.50 -15.32
CA GLY A 201 -4.39 7.49 -15.25
C GLY A 201 -5.14 8.38 -14.26
N GLU A 202 -6.40 8.64 -14.62
CA GLU A 202 -7.44 8.97 -13.66
C GLU A 202 -7.90 7.68 -12.99
N ILE A 203 -7.85 7.64 -11.66
CA ILE A 203 -8.40 6.52 -10.90
C ILE A 203 -9.90 6.80 -10.72
N GLY A 204 -10.75 5.91 -11.26
CA GLY A 204 -12.18 5.91 -10.93
C GLY A 204 -12.42 5.64 -9.43
N LYS A 205 -13.65 5.78 -8.96
CA LYS A 205 -14.02 5.41 -7.58
C LYS A 205 -13.65 3.95 -7.34
N VAL A 206 -12.80 3.72 -6.34
CA VAL A 206 -12.38 2.38 -5.91
C VAL A 206 -13.27 1.97 -4.73
N PRO A 207 -14.12 0.96 -4.86
CA PRO A 207 -14.82 0.42 -3.70
C PRO A 207 -13.86 -0.40 -2.84
N LEU A 208 -13.91 -0.20 -1.52
CA LEU A 208 -13.33 -1.17 -0.59
C LEU A 208 -14.23 -2.43 -0.64
N GLN A 209 -13.66 -3.52 -1.09
CA GLN A 209 -14.29 -4.84 -0.88
C GLN A 209 -13.83 -5.33 0.51
N GLU A 210 -14.74 -5.35 1.46
CA GLU A 210 -14.53 -6.05 2.72
C GLU A 210 -14.86 -7.53 2.50
N GLU A 211 -13.96 -8.44 2.88
CA GLU A 211 -14.36 -9.85 3.01
C GLU A 211 -15.45 -9.92 4.09
N GLU A 212 -16.66 -10.35 3.70
CA GLU A 212 -17.69 -10.70 4.65
C GLU A 212 -17.15 -11.84 5.52
N GLN A 213 -17.15 -11.61 6.83
CA GLN A 213 -16.78 -12.61 7.82
C GLN A 213 -17.96 -13.60 7.92
N GLU A 214 -17.85 -14.77 7.28
CA GLU A 214 -18.62 -15.95 7.68
C GLU A 214 -17.96 -16.70 8.85
#